data_c5c6fd0bb6234ed73cc51e94c8fc9895
#
_entry.id   c5c6fd0bb6234ed73cc51e94c8fc9895
#
_cell.length_a   1.000
_cell.length_b   1.000
_cell.length_c   1.000
_cell.angle_alpha   90.00
_cell.angle_beta   90.00
_cell.angle_gamma   90.00
#
_symmetry.space_group_name_H-M   'P 1'
#
loop_
_entity.id
_entity.type
_entity.pdbx_description
1 polymer ?
#
loop_
_entity_poly.entity_id
_entity_poly.type
_entity_poly.pdbx_seq_one_letter_code
_entity_poly.pdbx_strand_id
1 'polypeptide(L)'
;MKRIGLTGVAAVAVLGMALAGCTSGGPLATLPAANGASASASGTGAAASASAKPTPAGPAVTITPGNGSRGADPSKGITVTASGGTLKNVSVHTAGDPVTGTYSAGNASWHSTWALDVSQSYTVTVTAAASNGSTVTKTAAFRTLTPASTFTTEILEGSGQSYGVGMPIILYFSQRITNRAAVERALQVSTSKPVIGSWYWDYPCNMAATCAYFRPRDYWPAGTTVSFTGHLNGVEGAPGVYGHHTLTQTFGIGQSVIAVASTQAHRTKIYINGKLAYNWPISSGKPGDDTPDGSYLTIEKENPVRMVGPGYDLLVPWSVRFTFSGDYYHDAYWSTGEQGFENVSHGCVNLAPADAETYYNLAVPGDPITIGGSPRGGAWDNGWTMWFLPWSQYLKGSALHEAVEAGPGGSTFVDPATLPRDTAKAPLQTAAANNSV
;
A
#
# COMPACT_ATOMS: atom_id res chain seq x y z
N MET A 1 -21.76 -19.28 -8.04
CA MET A 1 -20.51 -19.55 -7.29
C MET A 1 -19.76 -20.66 -8.01
N LYS A 2 -18.77 -20.32 -8.81
CA LYS A 2 -17.82 -21.28 -9.37
C LYS A 2 -16.42 -20.86 -8.93
N ARG A 3 -15.77 -21.72 -8.17
CA ARG A 3 -14.37 -21.57 -7.75
C ARG A 3 -13.48 -21.74 -8.97
N ILE A 4 -12.64 -20.75 -9.24
CA ILE A 4 -11.56 -20.87 -10.22
C ILE A 4 -10.45 -21.68 -9.55
N GLY A 5 -10.22 -22.90 -10.08
CA GLY A 5 -9.17 -23.79 -9.61
C GLY A 5 -7.82 -23.38 -10.18
N LEU A 6 -6.87 -23.07 -9.31
CA LEU A 6 -5.45 -23.02 -9.67
C LEU A 6 -4.92 -24.45 -9.76
N THR A 7 -4.46 -24.84 -10.94
CA THR A 7 -3.76 -26.08 -11.21
C THR A 7 -2.31 -26.00 -10.76
N GLY A 8 -1.86 -27.06 -10.11
CA GLY A 8 -0.65 -27.23 -9.37
C GLY A 8 0.65 -27.12 -10.16
N VAL A 9 1.69 -26.84 -9.41
CA VAL A 9 3.09 -27.04 -9.77
C VAL A 9 3.65 -28.21 -8.99
N ALA A 10 4.28 -29.12 -9.74
CA ALA A 10 4.82 -30.38 -9.27
C ALA A 10 6.00 -30.18 -8.31
N ALA A 11 6.00 -30.99 -7.24
CA ALA A 11 7.12 -31.17 -6.35
C ALA A 11 8.14 -32.12 -6.99
N VAL A 12 9.40 -31.72 -7.04
CA VAL A 12 10.52 -32.61 -7.31
C VAL A 12 11.19 -32.94 -5.99
N ALA A 13 11.09 -34.20 -5.59
CA ALA A 13 11.82 -34.77 -4.47
C ALA A 13 13.20 -35.19 -4.93
N VAL A 14 14.25 -34.73 -4.24
CA VAL A 14 15.59 -35.29 -4.38
C VAL A 14 15.93 -36.04 -3.11
N LEU A 15 16.21 -37.32 -3.30
CA LEU A 15 16.58 -38.31 -2.28
C LEU A 15 18.00 -38.07 -1.81
N GLY A 16 18.22 -38.09 -0.51
CA GLY A 16 19.53 -38.01 0.10
C GLY A 16 20.27 -39.38 0.09
N MET A 17 21.55 -39.32 0.27
CA MET A 17 22.37 -40.45 0.70
C MET A 17 23.25 -40.04 1.85
N ALA A 18 23.08 -40.77 2.95
CA ALA A 18 23.95 -40.72 4.09
C ALA A 18 25.19 -41.61 3.84
N LEU A 19 26.33 -41.18 4.29
CA LEU A 19 27.47 -42.06 4.53
C LEU A 19 28.15 -41.68 5.84
N ALA A 20 28.18 -42.68 6.68
CA ALA A 20 28.84 -42.70 7.99
C ALA A 20 30.33 -42.95 7.82
N GLY A 21 31.13 -42.48 8.72
CA GLY A 21 32.56 -42.81 8.84
C GLY A 21 33.10 -42.47 10.19
N CYS A 22 33.46 -43.48 10.95
CA CYS A 22 33.87 -43.49 12.35
C CYS A 22 35.37 -43.19 12.56
N THR A 23 35.65 -42.90 13.84
CA THR A 23 36.78 -43.30 14.71
C THR A 23 38.08 -42.49 14.52
N SER A 24 38.73 -42.08 15.54
CA SER A 24 39.32 -42.52 16.80
C SER A 24 40.34 -41.43 17.22
N GLY A 25 40.47 -41.02 18.43
CA GLY A 25 41.14 -41.66 19.54
C GLY A 25 42.18 -40.68 20.07
N GLY A 26 42.17 -40.40 21.37
CA GLY A 26 43.02 -39.45 22.09
C GLY A 26 44.52 -39.88 22.17
N PRO A 27 45.34 -39.37 23.07
CA PRO A 27 45.07 -39.11 24.49
C PRO A 27 45.72 -37.81 25.08
N LEU A 28 45.40 -37.58 26.35
CA LEU A 28 45.99 -36.64 27.31
C LEU A 28 47.50 -36.61 27.30
N ALA A 29 48.09 -35.43 27.58
CA ALA A 29 49.36 -35.30 28.22
C ALA A 29 49.35 -34.10 29.22
N THR A 30 49.78 -34.41 30.35
CA THR A 30 49.86 -33.74 31.64
C THR A 30 50.89 -32.61 31.68
N LEU A 31 50.61 -31.67 32.61
CA LEU A 31 51.47 -30.62 33.14
C LEU A 31 52.80 -31.17 33.73
N PRO A 32 53.81 -30.32 33.89
CA PRO A 32 54.25 -30.11 35.25
C PRO A 32 54.50 -28.66 35.67
N ALA A 33 54.25 -28.41 36.94
CA ALA A 33 54.60 -27.22 37.69
C ALA A 33 56.07 -27.26 38.07
N ALA A 34 56.72 -26.10 38.13
CA ALA A 34 57.97 -25.94 38.91
C ALA A 34 58.06 -24.52 39.49
N ASN A 35 58.30 -24.54 40.74
CA ASN A 35 58.52 -23.44 41.69
C ASN A 35 59.84 -22.67 41.47
N GLY A 36 59.80 -21.42 41.91
CA GLY A 36 60.95 -20.99 42.78
C GLY A 36 61.69 -19.72 42.37
N ALA A 37 61.59 -18.79 43.30
CA ALA A 37 62.65 -18.01 43.92
C ALA A 37 62.58 -16.48 43.75
N SER A 38 62.43 -15.88 44.89
CA SER A 38 62.59 -14.46 45.19
C SER A 38 64.02 -13.97 44.93
N ALA A 39 64.12 -12.75 44.40
CA ALA A 39 65.30 -11.90 44.71
C ALA A 39 64.85 -10.43 44.78
N SER A 40 65.00 -9.87 45.97
CA SER A 40 64.89 -8.45 46.28
C SER A 40 66.07 -7.69 45.71
N ALA A 41 65.81 -6.57 45.03
CA ALA A 41 66.80 -5.53 44.86
C ALA A 41 66.09 -4.15 44.96
N SER A 42 66.42 -3.45 46.01
CA SER A 42 66.05 -2.06 46.26
C SER A 42 66.83 -1.13 45.34
N GLY A 43 66.07 -0.31 44.64
CA GLY A 43 66.60 0.77 43.78
C GLY A 43 65.70 1.99 43.93
N THR A 44 66.05 2.93 44.74
CA THR A 44 65.49 4.25 44.89
C THR A 44 65.79 5.06 43.61
N GLY A 45 64.79 5.33 42.80
CA GLY A 45 64.85 6.29 41.73
C GLY A 45 63.49 7.02 41.62
N ALA A 46 63.44 8.22 42.20
CA ALA A 46 62.29 9.12 42.03
C ALA A 46 62.23 9.60 40.54
N ALA A 47 61.45 8.93 39.76
CA ALA A 47 61.04 9.43 38.43
C ALA A 47 59.77 10.25 38.61
N ALA A 48 59.84 11.54 38.31
CA ALA A 48 58.71 12.44 38.26
C ALA A 48 57.70 11.87 37.24
N SER A 49 56.55 11.41 37.77
CA SER A 49 55.37 11.10 36.93
C SER A 49 54.91 12.40 36.26
N ALA A 50 55.29 12.56 34.99
CA ALA A 50 54.64 13.51 34.13
C ALA A 50 53.15 13.09 34.03
N SER A 51 52.32 13.90 34.70
CA SER A 51 50.85 13.75 34.58
C SER A 51 50.51 13.88 33.12
N ALA A 52 50.22 12.76 32.45
CA ALA A 52 49.74 12.76 31.09
C ALA A 52 48.45 13.57 31.07
N LYS A 53 48.46 14.68 30.35
CA LYS A 53 47.25 15.50 30.10
C LYS A 53 46.19 14.54 29.57
N PRO A 54 44.97 14.50 30.18
CA PRO A 54 43.96 13.58 29.70
C PRO A 54 43.71 13.84 28.21
N THR A 55 43.94 12.83 27.39
CA THR A 55 43.59 12.90 25.98
C THR A 55 42.09 13.18 25.92
N PRO A 56 41.66 14.23 25.21
CA PRO A 56 40.25 14.53 25.10
C PRO A 56 39.51 13.28 24.62
N ALA A 57 38.51 12.86 25.37
CA ALA A 57 37.69 11.71 24.98
C ALA A 57 37.08 11.95 23.61
N GLY A 58 37.30 11.03 22.67
CA GLY A 58 36.66 11.07 21.37
C GLY A 58 35.15 10.95 21.50
N PRO A 59 34.38 11.17 20.40
CA PRO A 59 32.93 11.05 20.43
C PRO A 59 32.53 9.60 20.79
N ALA A 60 31.50 9.45 21.65
CA ALA A 60 30.94 8.14 21.96
C ALA A 60 29.79 7.84 20.96
N VAL A 61 29.84 6.66 20.34
CA VAL A 61 28.82 6.21 19.38
C VAL A 61 28.06 5.01 19.95
N THR A 62 26.71 5.09 19.88
CA THR A 62 25.81 3.99 20.23
C THR A 62 25.07 3.56 18.96
N ILE A 63 25.02 2.24 18.71
CA ILE A 63 24.29 1.62 17.60
C ILE A 63 23.25 0.68 18.19
N THR A 64 22.00 0.83 17.80
CA THR A 64 20.89 -0.04 18.19
C THR A 64 20.22 -0.56 16.91
N PRO A 65 20.09 -1.89 16.74
CA PRO A 65 20.46 -2.98 17.66
C PRO A 65 21.95 -3.08 17.93
N GLY A 66 22.32 -3.52 19.14
CA GLY A 66 23.72 -3.66 19.54
C GLY A 66 24.43 -4.80 18.83
N ASN A 67 25.79 -4.74 18.84
CA ASN A 67 26.62 -5.78 18.26
C ASN A 67 26.33 -7.15 18.88
N GLY A 68 26.18 -8.19 18.02
CA GLY A 68 25.88 -9.56 18.42
C GLY A 68 24.41 -9.82 18.75
N SER A 69 23.51 -8.84 18.65
CA SER A 69 22.07 -9.05 18.87
C SER A 69 21.52 -10.08 17.87
N ARG A 70 20.75 -11.04 18.41
CA ARG A 70 20.02 -12.04 17.61
C ARG A 70 18.54 -11.90 17.94
N GLY A 71 17.69 -11.85 16.90
CA GLY A 71 16.26 -11.64 17.09
C GLY A 71 15.90 -10.17 17.35
N ALA A 72 16.65 -9.22 16.79
CA ALA A 72 16.31 -7.81 16.84
C ALA A 72 14.95 -7.56 16.17
N ASP A 73 14.10 -6.73 16.75
CA ASP A 73 12.80 -6.37 16.21
C ASP A 73 13.00 -5.51 14.94
N PRO A 74 12.58 -6.00 13.75
CA PRO A 74 12.78 -5.29 12.50
C PRO A 74 11.96 -4.01 12.40
N SER A 75 10.77 -3.95 13.03
CA SER A 75 9.91 -2.77 13.03
C SER A 75 10.53 -1.55 13.69
N LYS A 76 11.52 -1.74 14.56
CA LYS A 76 12.22 -0.64 15.25
C LYS A 76 13.36 -0.04 14.43
N GLY A 77 13.74 -0.68 13.34
CA GLY A 77 14.82 -0.20 12.48
C GLY A 77 16.19 -0.11 13.17
N ILE A 78 17.05 0.76 12.64
CA ILE A 78 18.36 1.07 13.19
C ILE A 78 18.36 2.49 13.73
N THR A 79 18.89 2.65 14.94
CA THR A 79 19.17 3.95 15.55
C THR A 79 20.67 4.07 15.84
N VAL A 80 21.27 5.17 15.43
CA VAL A 80 22.65 5.52 15.73
C VAL A 80 22.67 6.87 16.43
N THR A 81 23.41 6.99 17.55
CA THR A 81 23.58 8.25 18.26
C THR A 81 25.05 8.53 18.52
N ALA A 82 25.45 9.81 18.46
CA ALA A 82 26.77 10.29 18.85
C ALA A 82 26.63 11.29 19.98
N SER A 83 27.45 11.12 21.04
CA SER A 83 27.60 12.08 22.11
C SER A 83 29.04 12.61 22.15
N GLY A 84 29.21 13.90 22.45
CA GLY A 84 30.53 14.57 22.39
C GLY A 84 31.07 14.79 20.98
N GLY A 85 30.20 14.69 19.97
CA GLY A 85 30.52 14.91 18.54
C GLY A 85 29.34 14.74 17.64
N THR A 86 29.59 14.65 16.33
CA THR A 86 28.55 14.51 15.28
C THR A 86 28.85 13.31 14.38
N LEU A 87 27.79 12.66 13.91
CA LEU A 87 27.88 11.59 12.90
C LEU A 87 28.37 12.19 11.58
N LYS A 88 29.34 11.55 10.95
CA LYS A 88 29.89 11.90 9.63
C LYS A 88 29.43 10.95 8.56
N ASN A 89 29.35 9.66 8.91
CA ASN A 89 28.86 8.64 7.99
C ASN A 89 28.21 7.50 8.76
N VAL A 90 27.08 7.00 8.20
CA VAL A 90 26.44 5.75 8.61
C VAL A 90 26.26 4.92 7.36
N SER A 91 26.87 3.75 7.34
CA SER A 91 26.78 2.77 6.26
C SER A 91 26.20 1.48 6.80
N VAL A 92 25.20 0.95 6.11
CA VAL A 92 24.55 -0.31 6.46
C VAL A 92 24.72 -1.29 5.30
N HIS A 93 25.23 -2.47 5.61
CA HIS A 93 25.41 -3.56 4.66
C HIS A 93 24.49 -4.72 5.03
N THR A 94 23.75 -5.21 4.05
CA THR A 94 22.85 -6.37 4.14
C THR A 94 22.73 -7.03 2.76
N ALA A 95 22.27 -8.28 2.72
CA ALA A 95 21.88 -8.97 1.49
C ALA A 95 20.38 -8.77 1.13
N GLY A 96 19.61 -8.15 2.04
CA GLY A 96 18.20 -7.80 1.83
C GLY A 96 18.01 -6.42 1.18
N ASP A 97 16.85 -5.82 1.43
CA ASP A 97 16.52 -4.50 0.90
C ASP A 97 17.51 -3.43 1.37
N PRO A 98 17.90 -2.47 0.50
CA PRO A 98 18.80 -1.39 0.87
C PRO A 98 18.23 -0.56 2.03
N VAL A 99 19.07 -0.28 3.04
CA VAL A 99 18.66 0.52 4.20
C VAL A 99 19.01 1.98 3.95
N THR A 100 17.98 2.83 3.86
CA THR A 100 18.09 4.28 3.86
C THR A 100 17.80 4.84 5.23
N GLY A 101 18.22 6.07 5.50
CA GLY A 101 17.93 6.72 6.79
C GLY A 101 18.24 8.21 6.76
N THR A 102 17.81 8.89 7.80
CA THR A 102 17.91 10.33 7.96
C THR A 102 18.68 10.73 9.19
N TYR A 103 19.48 11.79 9.06
CA TYR A 103 20.18 12.43 10.15
C TYR A 103 19.26 13.43 10.85
N SER A 104 19.37 13.52 12.18
CA SER A 104 18.76 14.64 12.92
C SER A 104 19.43 15.96 12.59
N ALA A 105 18.78 17.07 12.92
CA ALA A 105 19.41 18.40 12.89
C ALA A 105 20.69 18.38 13.74
N GLY A 106 21.80 18.84 13.15
CA GLY A 106 23.13 18.81 13.81
C GLY A 106 23.81 17.44 13.80
N ASN A 107 23.27 16.42 13.14
CA ASN A 107 23.86 15.10 12.94
C ASN A 107 24.22 14.37 14.25
N ALA A 108 23.46 14.61 15.34
CA ALA A 108 23.65 13.90 16.61
C ALA A 108 23.10 12.48 16.59
N SER A 109 22.12 12.22 15.74
CA SER A 109 21.53 10.89 15.53
C SER A 109 21.23 10.61 14.07
N TRP A 110 21.02 9.33 13.76
CA TRP A 110 20.57 8.82 12.48
C TRP A 110 19.58 7.68 12.73
N HIS A 111 18.52 7.61 11.94
CA HIS A 111 17.51 6.55 11.99
C HIS A 111 17.26 5.99 10.62
N SER A 112 17.05 4.66 10.51
CA SER A 112 16.58 4.07 9.27
C SER A 112 15.17 4.58 8.95
N THR A 113 14.91 4.83 7.66
CA THR A 113 13.61 5.36 7.19
C THR A 113 12.51 4.32 7.34
N TRP A 114 12.82 3.07 7.01
CA TRP A 114 11.88 1.96 6.99
C TRP A 114 12.26 0.88 7.98
N ALA A 115 11.34 -0.05 8.24
CA ALA A 115 11.62 -1.28 8.95
C ALA A 115 12.76 -2.06 8.27
N LEU A 116 13.39 -2.96 9.00
CA LEU A 116 14.40 -3.87 8.47
C LEU A 116 13.74 -5.17 7.99
N ASP A 117 14.37 -5.88 7.08
CA ASP A 117 13.89 -7.18 6.66
C ASP A 117 13.91 -8.19 7.81
N VAL A 118 12.93 -9.07 7.84
CA VAL A 118 12.91 -10.21 8.78
C VAL A 118 14.00 -11.21 8.43
N SER A 119 14.51 -11.94 9.41
CA SER A 119 15.50 -13.03 9.22
C SER A 119 16.78 -12.61 8.51
N GLN A 120 17.15 -11.33 8.56
CA GLN A 120 18.29 -10.77 7.85
C GLN A 120 19.43 -10.38 8.79
N SER A 121 20.67 -10.43 8.24
CA SER A 121 21.88 -9.97 8.92
C SER A 121 22.27 -8.59 8.43
N TYR A 122 22.67 -7.74 9.36
CA TYR A 122 23.07 -6.37 9.10
C TYR A 122 24.43 -6.09 9.71
N THR A 123 25.25 -5.32 8.99
CA THR A 123 26.49 -4.73 9.50
C THR A 123 26.41 -3.23 9.36
N VAL A 124 26.44 -2.51 10.48
CA VAL A 124 26.37 -1.04 10.54
C VAL A 124 27.75 -0.51 10.88
N THR A 125 28.32 0.32 10.02
CA THR A 125 29.60 1.02 10.25
C THR A 125 29.35 2.51 10.34
N VAL A 126 29.80 3.11 11.44
CA VAL A 126 29.55 4.51 11.80
C VAL A 126 30.86 5.22 12.02
N THR A 127 31.02 6.41 11.43
CA THR A 127 32.11 7.34 11.73
C THR A 127 31.52 8.59 12.37
N ALA A 128 32.08 8.99 13.52
CA ALA A 128 31.74 10.24 14.21
C ALA A 128 33.00 11.07 14.49
N ALA A 129 32.84 12.40 14.56
CA ALA A 129 33.92 13.33 14.84
C ALA A 129 33.56 14.30 15.98
N ALA A 130 34.48 14.54 16.90
CA ALA A 130 34.38 15.59 17.90
C ALA A 130 34.79 16.95 17.35
N SER A 131 34.48 18.03 18.07
CA SER A 131 34.83 19.41 17.70
C SER A 131 36.33 19.67 17.65
N ASN A 132 37.14 18.88 18.36
CA ASN A 132 38.59 18.93 18.34
C ASN A 132 39.23 18.17 17.18
N GLY A 133 38.43 17.64 16.24
CA GLY A 133 38.88 16.89 15.07
C GLY A 133 39.15 15.39 15.33
N SER A 134 39.05 14.89 16.58
CA SER A 134 39.18 13.46 16.84
C SER A 134 38.02 12.69 16.22
N THR A 135 38.28 11.54 15.60
CA THR A 135 37.29 10.67 14.97
C THR A 135 37.25 9.30 15.63
N VAL A 136 36.09 8.69 15.61
CA VAL A 136 35.87 7.32 16.05
C VAL A 136 35.09 6.58 14.97
N THR A 137 35.50 5.34 14.68
CA THR A 137 34.72 4.43 13.82
C THR A 137 34.24 3.26 14.67
N LYS A 138 32.95 2.95 14.60
CA LYS A 138 32.32 1.85 15.33
C LYS A 138 31.54 0.97 14.36
N THR A 139 31.65 -0.34 14.53
CA THR A 139 30.87 -1.32 13.76
C THR A 139 30.03 -2.18 14.70
N ALA A 140 28.80 -2.49 14.29
CA ALA A 140 27.94 -3.45 14.95
C ALA A 140 27.34 -4.39 13.91
N ALA A 141 27.38 -5.70 14.20
CA ALA A 141 26.71 -6.72 13.39
C ALA A 141 25.59 -7.34 14.23
N PHE A 142 24.42 -7.51 13.63
CA PHE A 142 23.25 -8.11 14.30
C PHE A 142 22.38 -8.85 13.30
N ARG A 143 21.38 -9.59 13.80
CA ARG A 143 20.39 -10.29 13.00
C ARG A 143 18.99 -9.99 13.52
N THR A 144 18.06 -9.72 12.60
CA THR A 144 16.64 -9.56 12.92
C THR A 144 15.99 -10.89 13.25
N LEU A 145 14.86 -10.84 13.95
CA LEU A 145 14.07 -12.01 14.31
C LEU A 145 13.58 -12.77 13.06
N THR A 146 13.34 -14.07 13.24
CA THR A 146 12.58 -14.89 12.29
C THR A 146 11.15 -14.97 12.84
N PRO A 147 10.15 -14.37 12.17
CA PRO A 147 8.79 -14.37 12.68
C PRO A 147 8.15 -15.75 12.60
N ALA A 148 7.27 -16.06 13.54
CA ALA A 148 6.46 -17.28 13.50
C ALA A 148 5.32 -17.18 12.47
N SER A 149 4.88 -15.97 12.15
CA SER A 149 3.83 -15.70 11.15
C SER A 149 4.15 -14.47 10.35
N THR A 150 3.77 -14.47 9.07
CA THR A 150 3.94 -13.34 8.16
C THR A 150 2.63 -13.04 7.43
N PHE A 151 2.48 -11.80 6.98
CA PHE A 151 1.45 -11.44 6.01
C PHE A 151 2.08 -11.08 4.67
N THR A 152 1.32 -11.35 3.60
CA THR A 152 1.59 -10.86 2.25
C THR A 152 0.56 -9.80 1.88
N THR A 153 0.92 -8.97 0.92
CA THR A 153 0.05 -7.92 0.40
C THR A 153 0.02 -8.02 -1.11
N GLU A 154 -1.17 -7.99 -1.67
CA GLU A 154 -1.41 -7.92 -3.11
C GLU A 154 -2.01 -6.55 -3.43
N ILE A 155 -1.72 -6.03 -4.62
CA ILE A 155 -2.30 -4.82 -5.18
C ILE A 155 -3.12 -5.20 -6.40
N LEU A 156 -4.33 -4.64 -6.50
CA LEU A 156 -5.25 -5.00 -7.59
C LEU A 156 -4.76 -4.48 -8.95
N GLU A 157 -4.19 -3.28 -8.97
CA GLU A 157 -3.79 -2.59 -10.19
C GLU A 157 -2.62 -3.31 -10.86
N GLY A 158 -2.78 -3.65 -12.15
CA GLY A 158 -1.74 -4.31 -12.94
C GLY A 158 -0.62 -3.34 -13.34
N SER A 159 0.62 -3.84 -13.39
CA SER A 159 1.79 -3.05 -13.79
C SER A 159 1.66 -2.56 -15.23
N GLY A 160 1.87 -1.25 -15.44
CA GLY A 160 1.80 -0.61 -16.75
C GLY A 160 0.40 -0.51 -17.34
N GLN A 161 -0.63 -0.95 -16.61
CA GLN A 161 -2.03 -0.80 -17.04
C GLN A 161 -2.50 0.64 -16.88
N SER A 162 -3.58 0.99 -17.57
CA SER A 162 -4.22 2.30 -17.49
C SER A 162 -5.65 2.15 -16.97
N TYR A 163 -6.01 3.03 -16.04
CA TYR A 163 -7.29 3.01 -15.33
C TYR A 163 -8.02 4.34 -15.45
N GLY A 164 -9.30 4.35 -15.11
CA GLY A 164 -10.13 5.55 -15.04
C GLY A 164 -9.76 6.46 -13.87
N VAL A 165 -10.21 7.71 -13.96
CA VAL A 165 -9.84 8.77 -12.99
C VAL A 165 -10.35 8.51 -11.56
N GLY A 166 -11.29 7.60 -11.37
CA GLY A 166 -11.81 7.21 -10.05
C GLY A 166 -11.07 6.06 -9.39
N MET A 167 -10.14 5.38 -10.08
CA MET A 167 -9.50 4.16 -9.58
C MET A 167 -8.76 4.40 -8.26
N PRO A 168 -9.11 3.76 -7.15
CA PRO A 168 -8.29 3.79 -5.93
C PRO A 168 -7.08 2.87 -6.08
N ILE A 169 -6.06 3.01 -5.24
CA ILE A 169 -5.11 1.92 -4.98
C ILE A 169 -5.80 0.95 -4.03
N ILE A 170 -5.86 -0.33 -4.38
CA ILE A 170 -6.53 -1.38 -3.60
C ILE A 170 -5.52 -2.42 -3.13
N LEU A 171 -5.34 -2.50 -1.81
CA LEU A 171 -4.45 -3.46 -1.18
C LEU A 171 -5.23 -4.56 -0.46
N TYR A 172 -4.84 -5.80 -0.71
CA TYR A 172 -5.36 -7.00 -0.08
C TYR A 172 -4.30 -7.63 0.83
N PHE A 173 -4.60 -7.73 2.12
CA PHE A 173 -3.69 -8.35 3.10
C PHE A 173 -4.15 -9.78 3.40
N SER A 174 -3.23 -10.74 3.36
CA SER A 174 -3.50 -12.16 3.63
C SER A 174 -3.85 -12.45 5.08
N GLN A 175 -3.57 -11.52 6.01
CA GLN A 175 -3.82 -11.63 7.44
C GLN A 175 -4.59 -10.42 7.96
N ARG A 176 -5.20 -10.58 9.14
CA ARG A 176 -5.80 -9.44 9.84
C ARG A 176 -4.74 -8.46 10.31
N ILE A 177 -4.83 -7.22 9.86
CA ILE A 177 -3.94 -6.13 10.28
C ILE A 177 -4.60 -5.39 11.45
N THR A 178 -3.98 -5.45 12.63
CA THR A 178 -4.43 -4.72 13.83
C THR A 178 -3.56 -3.51 14.13
N ASN A 179 -2.28 -3.55 13.76
CA ASN A 179 -1.36 -2.40 13.85
C ASN A 179 -1.39 -1.59 12.53
N ARG A 180 -2.59 -1.11 12.18
CA ARG A 180 -2.84 -0.40 10.92
C ARG A 180 -1.99 0.84 10.77
N ALA A 181 -1.76 1.59 11.85
CA ALA A 181 -0.95 2.81 11.82
C ALA A 181 0.52 2.54 11.44
N ALA A 182 1.12 1.44 11.91
CA ALA A 182 2.48 1.06 11.51
C ALA A 182 2.55 0.66 10.04
N VAL A 183 1.56 -0.11 9.58
CA VAL A 183 1.47 -0.50 8.16
C VAL A 183 1.23 0.73 7.28
N GLU A 184 0.29 1.61 7.64
CA GLU A 184 -0.04 2.81 6.86
C GLU A 184 1.17 3.75 6.69
N ARG A 185 2.00 3.92 7.73
CA ARG A 185 3.25 4.70 7.62
C ARG A 185 4.26 4.13 6.63
N ALA A 186 4.18 2.84 6.34
CA ALA A 186 5.06 2.16 5.39
C ALA A 186 4.53 2.19 3.94
N LEU A 187 3.35 2.79 3.70
CA LEU A 187 2.73 2.90 2.37
C LEU A 187 3.08 4.26 1.74
N GLN A 188 3.87 4.22 0.69
CA GLN A 188 4.29 5.41 -0.05
C GLN A 188 3.62 5.48 -1.42
N VAL A 189 3.06 6.65 -1.75
CA VAL A 189 2.46 6.94 -3.06
C VAL A 189 3.26 8.05 -3.72
N SER A 190 3.67 7.86 -4.96
CA SER A 190 4.29 8.90 -5.78
C SER A 190 3.47 9.09 -7.05
N THR A 191 3.34 10.33 -7.50
CA THR A 191 2.47 10.67 -8.63
C THR A 191 3.15 11.69 -9.54
N SER A 192 2.91 11.59 -10.85
CA SER A 192 3.46 12.58 -11.80
C SER A 192 2.80 13.95 -11.70
N LYS A 193 1.63 14.04 -11.08
CA LYS A 193 0.88 15.28 -10.84
C LYS A 193 0.48 15.35 -9.37
N PRO A 194 0.62 16.50 -8.68
CA PRO A 194 0.30 16.61 -7.25
C PRO A 194 -1.16 16.25 -6.97
N VAL A 195 -1.39 15.49 -5.91
CA VAL A 195 -2.71 15.14 -5.40
C VAL A 195 -2.71 15.13 -3.87
N ILE A 196 -3.88 15.40 -3.29
CA ILE A 196 -4.18 15.14 -1.88
C ILE A 196 -5.05 13.89 -1.84
N GLY A 197 -4.67 12.91 -1.05
CA GLY A 197 -5.42 11.66 -0.89
C GLY A 197 -5.42 11.19 0.56
N SER A 198 -6.00 10.03 0.81
CA SER A 198 -5.96 9.36 2.11
C SER A 198 -6.14 7.86 1.96
N TRP A 199 -5.68 7.12 2.97
CA TRP A 199 -5.99 5.72 3.13
C TRP A 199 -7.34 5.52 3.83
N TYR A 200 -7.97 4.38 3.57
CA TYR A 200 -9.17 3.90 4.26
C TYR A 200 -9.02 2.41 4.54
N TRP A 201 -9.15 2.00 5.79
CA TRP A 201 -9.06 0.61 6.21
C TRP A 201 -10.43 -0.02 6.30
N ASP A 202 -10.59 -1.19 5.69
CA ASP A 202 -11.82 -1.98 5.67
C ASP A 202 -11.58 -3.36 6.29
N TYR A 203 -12.46 -3.70 7.24
CA TYR A 203 -12.42 -4.98 7.94
C TYR A 203 -13.77 -5.31 8.57
N PRO A 204 -14.32 -6.52 8.31
CA PRO A 204 -13.87 -7.46 7.26
C PRO A 204 -14.09 -6.87 5.87
N CYS A 205 -13.27 -7.25 4.90
CA CYS A 205 -13.54 -6.95 3.50
C CYS A 205 -13.82 -8.25 2.71
N ASN A 206 -14.61 -8.14 1.63
CA ASN A 206 -15.10 -9.32 0.92
C ASN A 206 -14.01 -10.11 0.17
N MET A 207 -12.84 -9.52 -0.07
CA MET A 207 -11.81 -10.06 -0.96
C MET A 207 -10.59 -10.61 -0.20
N ALA A 208 -10.37 -10.20 1.07
CA ALA A 208 -9.19 -10.57 1.85
C ALA A 208 -9.45 -10.48 3.35
N ALA A 209 -8.46 -10.86 4.15
CA ALA A 209 -8.56 -10.76 5.61
C ALA A 209 -8.64 -9.32 6.10
N THR A 210 -7.99 -8.38 5.37
CA THR A 210 -8.06 -6.93 5.59
C THR A 210 -7.80 -6.25 4.26
N CYS A 211 -8.47 -5.12 4.00
CA CYS A 211 -8.23 -4.27 2.83
C CYS A 211 -7.80 -2.86 3.25
N ALA A 212 -7.02 -2.22 2.40
CA ALA A 212 -6.76 -0.79 2.49
C ALA A 212 -6.90 -0.16 1.10
N TYR A 213 -7.55 0.99 1.06
CA TYR A 213 -7.83 1.71 -0.17
C TYR A 213 -7.21 3.10 -0.09
N PHE A 214 -6.48 3.51 -1.12
CA PHE A 214 -6.06 4.90 -1.26
C PHE A 214 -6.84 5.54 -2.41
N ARG A 215 -7.51 6.65 -2.13
CA ARG A 215 -8.03 7.51 -3.19
C ARG A 215 -7.64 8.96 -2.98
N PRO A 216 -7.47 9.73 -4.05
CA PRO A 216 -7.36 11.18 -3.90
C PRO A 216 -8.67 11.78 -3.36
N ARG A 217 -8.58 13.01 -2.86
CA ARG A 217 -9.75 13.78 -2.40
C ARG A 217 -10.75 14.02 -3.53
N ASP A 218 -10.21 14.44 -4.66
CA ASP A 218 -10.92 14.55 -5.94
C ASP A 218 -10.47 13.41 -6.86
N TYR A 219 -11.13 13.19 -8.00
CA TYR A 219 -10.63 12.20 -8.96
C TYR A 219 -9.19 12.51 -9.38
N TRP A 220 -8.44 11.48 -9.75
CA TRP A 220 -7.10 11.66 -10.29
C TRP A 220 -7.10 12.64 -11.47
N PRO A 221 -6.13 13.55 -11.59
CA PRO A 221 -5.92 14.28 -12.81
C PRO A 221 -5.64 13.32 -13.98
N ALA A 222 -6.37 13.48 -15.09
CA ALA A 222 -6.16 12.64 -16.27
C ALA A 222 -4.69 12.66 -16.76
N GLY A 223 -4.16 11.52 -17.20
CA GLY A 223 -2.78 11.37 -17.62
C GLY A 223 -1.77 11.41 -16.47
N THR A 224 -2.17 11.02 -15.25
CA THR A 224 -1.28 10.84 -14.10
C THR A 224 -0.63 9.46 -14.15
N THR A 225 0.67 9.39 -13.87
CA THR A 225 1.32 8.13 -13.51
C THR A 225 1.32 8.02 -11.99
N VAL A 226 0.89 6.88 -11.48
CA VAL A 226 0.85 6.55 -10.05
C VAL A 226 1.86 5.44 -9.78
N SER A 227 2.76 5.66 -8.85
CA SER A 227 3.70 4.66 -8.35
C SER A 227 3.44 4.44 -6.86
N PHE A 228 3.28 3.20 -6.48
CA PHE A 228 3.09 2.77 -5.10
C PHE A 228 4.28 1.97 -4.63
N THR A 229 4.72 2.18 -3.39
CA THR A 229 5.70 1.35 -2.69
C THR A 229 5.21 1.07 -1.28
N GLY A 230 4.95 -0.19 -0.98
CA GLY A 230 4.69 -0.67 0.38
C GLY A 230 5.98 -1.23 0.98
N HIS A 231 6.66 -0.47 1.85
CA HIS A 231 7.86 -0.89 2.58
C HIS A 231 7.48 -1.82 3.73
N LEU A 232 6.84 -2.95 3.39
CA LEU A 232 6.14 -3.79 4.36
C LEU A 232 7.01 -4.88 4.97
N ASN A 233 8.16 -5.20 4.36
CA ASN A 233 9.08 -6.18 4.93
C ASN A 233 9.51 -5.76 6.34
N GLY A 234 9.28 -6.63 7.33
CA GLY A 234 9.59 -6.39 8.73
C GLY A 234 8.66 -5.46 9.49
N VAL A 235 7.62 -4.92 8.88
CA VAL A 235 6.59 -4.15 9.58
C VAL A 235 5.69 -5.10 10.38
N GLU A 236 5.52 -4.86 11.68
CA GLU A 236 4.60 -5.63 12.52
C GLU A 236 3.16 -5.17 12.27
N GLY A 237 2.40 -5.97 11.52
CA GLY A 237 0.99 -5.70 11.19
C GLY A 237 0.00 -6.15 12.26
N ALA A 238 0.38 -7.14 13.07
CA ALA A 238 -0.33 -7.61 14.26
C ALA A 238 0.70 -8.23 15.23
N PRO A 239 0.41 -8.45 16.52
CA PRO A 239 1.36 -9.01 17.45
C PRO A 239 2.03 -10.29 16.94
N GLY A 240 3.35 -10.25 16.70
CA GLY A 240 4.14 -11.35 16.17
C GLY A 240 3.93 -11.69 14.68
N VAL A 241 3.15 -10.90 13.95
CA VAL A 241 2.86 -11.08 12.52
C VAL A 241 3.53 -9.95 11.72
N TYR A 242 4.50 -10.28 10.89
CA TYR A 242 5.31 -9.31 10.17
C TYR A 242 5.08 -9.37 8.66
N GLY A 243 5.19 -8.25 7.99
CA GLY A 243 5.26 -8.22 6.53
C GLY A 243 6.52 -8.93 6.04
N HIS A 244 6.41 -9.58 4.87
CA HIS A 244 7.51 -10.41 4.34
C HIS A 244 8.20 -9.83 3.11
N HIS A 245 7.54 -8.90 2.41
CA HIS A 245 8.06 -8.30 1.17
C HIS A 245 7.78 -6.82 1.08
N THR A 246 8.68 -6.10 0.44
CA THR A 246 8.40 -4.79 -0.15
C THR A 246 7.63 -4.98 -1.45
N LEU A 247 6.52 -4.25 -1.61
CA LEU A 247 5.66 -4.30 -2.78
C LEU A 247 5.78 -2.99 -3.57
N THR A 248 6.05 -3.07 -4.88
CA THR A 248 6.08 -1.91 -5.76
C THR A 248 5.14 -2.10 -6.94
N GLN A 249 4.46 -1.05 -7.35
CA GLN A 249 3.57 -1.07 -8.50
C GLN A 249 3.51 0.30 -9.17
N THR A 250 3.39 0.30 -10.50
CA THR A 250 3.20 1.54 -11.28
C THR A 250 2.14 1.32 -12.32
N PHE A 251 1.18 2.25 -12.40
CA PHE A 251 0.09 2.24 -13.36
C PHE A 251 -0.23 3.66 -13.84
N GLY A 252 -0.99 3.76 -14.94
CA GLY A 252 -1.42 5.02 -15.53
C GLY A 252 -2.88 5.35 -15.19
N ILE A 253 -3.20 6.63 -15.15
CA ILE A 253 -4.56 7.16 -15.19
C ILE A 253 -4.80 7.72 -16.59
N GLY A 254 -5.82 7.18 -17.26
CA GLY A 254 -6.19 7.57 -18.62
C GLY A 254 -6.90 8.92 -18.71
N GLN A 255 -7.69 9.08 -19.76
CA GLN A 255 -8.59 10.21 -19.90
C GLN A 255 -9.72 10.13 -18.85
N SER A 256 -10.32 11.28 -18.53
CA SER A 256 -11.50 11.30 -17.67
C SER A 256 -12.74 10.92 -18.47
N VAL A 257 -13.34 9.78 -18.18
CA VAL A 257 -14.64 9.35 -18.66
C VAL A 257 -15.56 9.18 -17.46
N ILE A 258 -16.66 9.93 -17.40
CA ILE A 258 -17.58 9.92 -16.25
C ILE A 258 -19.01 9.74 -16.77
N ALA A 259 -19.70 8.71 -16.29
CA ALA A 259 -21.11 8.47 -16.57
C ALA A 259 -21.99 8.98 -15.41
N VAL A 260 -23.06 9.69 -15.74
CA VAL A 260 -24.05 10.18 -14.77
C VAL A 260 -25.43 9.81 -15.27
N ALA A 261 -26.07 8.82 -14.64
CA ALA A 261 -27.41 8.37 -14.95
C ALA A 261 -28.44 8.92 -13.97
N SER A 262 -29.60 9.25 -14.48
CA SER A 262 -30.82 9.51 -13.71
C SER A 262 -31.89 8.49 -14.11
N THR A 263 -32.29 7.66 -13.15
CA THR A 263 -33.34 6.66 -13.34
C THR A 263 -34.70 7.29 -13.57
N GLN A 264 -34.95 8.47 -12.97
CA GLN A 264 -36.18 9.24 -13.13
C GLN A 264 -36.26 9.99 -14.46
N ALA A 265 -35.12 10.54 -14.90
CA ALA A 265 -35.05 11.24 -16.18
C ALA A 265 -34.89 10.28 -17.37
N HIS A 266 -34.67 8.99 -17.11
CA HIS A 266 -34.38 7.96 -18.11
C HIS A 266 -33.26 8.35 -19.09
N ARG A 267 -32.17 8.97 -18.53
CA ARG A 267 -31.06 9.49 -19.31
C ARG A 267 -29.73 9.18 -18.60
N THR A 268 -28.71 8.93 -19.42
CA THR A 268 -27.32 8.96 -18.95
C THR A 268 -26.52 9.98 -19.73
N LYS A 269 -25.74 10.77 -19.01
CA LYS A 269 -24.80 11.76 -19.55
C LYS A 269 -23.40 11.23 -19.44
N ILE A 270 -22.64 11.24 -20.52
CA ILE A 270 -21.23 10.85 -20.54
C ILE A 270 -20.38 12.10 -20.72
N TYR A 271 -19.49 12.33 -19.77
CA TYR A 271 -18.55 13.44 -19.81
C TYR A 271 -17.15 12.90 -20.14
N ILE A 272 -16.48 13.52 -21.11
CA ILE A 272 -15.10 13.22 -21.48
C ILE A 272 -14.26 14.47 -21.22
N ASN A 273 -13.25 14.34 -20.36
CA ASN A 273 -12.38 15.45 -19.94
C ASN A 273 -13.20 16.70 -19.51
N GLY A 274 -14.25 16.47 -18.72
CA GLY A 274 -15.13 17.49 -18.17
C GLY A 274 -16.15 18.09 -19.13
N LYS A 275 -16.17 17.68 -20.41
CA LYS A 275 -17.15 18.15 -21.40
C LYS A 275 -18.22 17.10 -21.63
N LEU A 276 -19.49 17.51 -21.69
CA LEU A 276 -20.59 16.64 -22.07
C LEU A 276 -20.38 16.17 -23.51
N ALA A 277 -20.14 14.87 -23.67
CA ALA A 277 -19.95 14.24 -24.99
C ALA A 277 -21.24 13.59 -25.49
N TYR A 278 -21.97 12.92 -24.59
CA TYR A 278 -23.19 12.19 -24.96
C TYR A 278 -24.28 12.40 -23.90
N ASN A 279 -25.55 12.31 -24.34
CA ASN A 279 -26.72 12.34 -23.50
C ASN A 279 -27.75 11.34 -24.07
N TRP A 280 -27.61 10.09 -23.65
CA TRP A 280 -28.38 8.97 -24.21
C TRP A 280 -29.64 8.67 -23.41
N PRO A 281 -30.71 8.21 -24.08
CA PRO A 281 -31.84 7.60 -23.41
C PRO A 281 -31.42 6.27 -22.79
N ILE A 282 -31.95 5.96 -21.63
CA ILE A 282 -31.73 4.69 -20.93
C ILE A 282 -33.08 4.12 -20.45
N SER A 283 -33.05 2.81 -20.14
CA SER A 283 -34.04 2.16 -19.30
C SER A 283 -33.30 1.46 -18.18
N SER A 284 -33.62 1.80 -16.93
CA SER A 284 -32.99 1.23 -15.73
C SER A 284 -33.89 0.19 -15.05
N GLY A 285 -33.57 -0.21 -13.81
CA GLY A 285 -34.33 -1.20 -13.06
C GLY A 285 -35.79 -0.80 -12.85
N LYS A 286 -36.69 -1.74 -13.19
CA LYS A 286 -38.15 -1.59 -12.92
C LYS A 286 -38.44 -1.59 -11.42
N PRO A 287 -39.61 -1.14 -11.00
CA PRO A 287 -40.03 -1.20 -9.59
C PRO A 287 -39.84 -2.59 -8.98
N GLY A 288 -39.10 -2.68 -7.88
CA GLY A 288 -38.74 -3.94 -7.20
C GLY A 288 -37.39 -4.52 -7.62
N ASP A 289 -36.90 -4.19 -8.80
CA ASP A 289 -35.57 -4.51 -9.31
C ASP A 289 -34.75 -3.23 -9.57
N ASP A 290 -34.94 -2.22 -8.76
CA ASP A 290 -34.40 -0.88 -8.94
C ASP A 290 -32.87 -0.88 -9.05
N THR A 291 -32.33 -0.14 -10.01
CA THR A 291 -30.88 0.12 -10.11
C THR A 291 -30.41 0.89 -8.86
N PRO A 292 -29.40 0.41 -8.12
CA PRO A 292 -29.03 1.05 -6.86
C PRO A 292 -28.34 2.41 -7.08
N ASP A 293 -28.84 3.46 -6.38
CA ASP A 293 -28.21 4.79 -6.33
C ASP A 293 -26.82 4.74 -5.72
N GLY A 294 -25.88 5.50 -6.28
CA GLY A 294 -24.54 5.61 -5.71
C GLY A 294 -23.48 6.11 -6.69
N SER A 295 -22.26 6.22 -6.19
CA SER A 295 -21.06 6.60 -6.94
C SER A 295 -20.14 5.40 -7.10
N TYR A 296 -20.33 4.66 -8.15
CA TYR A 296 -19.62 3.43 -8.50
C TYR A 296 -18.41 3.71 -9.40
N LEU A 297 -17.66 2.65 -9.65
CA LEU A 297 -16.62 2.61 -10.68
C LEU A 297 -16.89 1.47 -11.66
N THR A 298 -16.49 1.64 -12.91
CA THR A 298 -16.37 0.51 -13.83
C THR A 298 -15.44 -0.55 -13.25
N ILE A 299 -15.89 -1.79 -13.16
CA ILE A 299 -15.12 -2.92 -12.61
C ILE A 299 -14.46 -3.69 -13.76
N GLU A 300 -15.24 -4.10 -14.74
CA GLU A 300 -14.81 -4.91 -15.86
C GLU A 300 -15.71 -4.72 -17.08
N LYS A 301 -15.26 -5.23 -18.23
CA LYS A 301 -16.01 -5.20 -19.47
C LYS A 301 -16.03 -6.59 -20.09
N GLU A 302 -17.17 -7.00 -20.60
CA GLU A 302 -17.35 -8.27 -21.28
C GLU A 302 -18.19 -8.09 -22.54
N ASN A 303 -17.87 -8.85 -23.60
CA ASN A 303 -18.63 -8.79 -24.86
C ASN A 303 -18.59 -10.15 -25.60
N PRO A 304 -19.70 -10.93 -25.59
CA PRO A 304 -20.86 -10.78 -24.72
C PRO A 304 -20.63 -11.40 -23.33
N VAL A 305 -21.40 -10.94 -22.34
CA VAL A 305 -21.53 -11.60 -21.05
C VAL A 305 -22.81 -12.45 -21.02
N ARG A 306 -22.75 -13.63 -20.38
CA ARG A 306 -23.96 -14.44 -20.11
C ARG A 306 -24.60 -13.96 -18.82
N MET A 307 -25.78 -13.38 -18.93
CA MET A 307 -26.60 -12.96 -17.79
C MET A 307 -27.74 -13.96 -17.59
N VAL A 308 -27.82 -14.50 -16.36
CA VAL A 308 -28.84 -15.49 -15.97
C VAL A 308 -29.58 -14.99 -14.74
N GLY A 309 -30.90 -14.97 -14.83
CA GLY A 309 -31.80 -14.60 -13.75
C GLY A 309 -33.17 -15.26 -13.87
N PRO A 310 -34.11 -14.96 -12.96
CA PRO A 310 -35.47 -15.49 -13.01
C PRO A 310 -36.15 -15.10 -14.34
N GLY A 311 -36.38 -16.10 -15.20
CA GLY A 311 -37.07 -15.92 -16.48
C GLY A 311 -36.21 -15.49 -17.67
N TYR A 312 -34.89 -15.37 -17.52
CA TYR A 312 -33.98 -15.06 -18.62
C TYR A 312 -32.63 -15.79 -18.54
N ASP A 313 -32.06 -16.10 -19.70
CA ASP A 313 -30.69 -16.59 -19.91
C ASP A 313 -30.24 -16.01 -21.26
N LEU A 314 -29.45 -14.93 -21.22
CA LEU A 314 -29.13 -14.12 -22.40
C LEU A 314 -27.62 -13.93 -22.53
N LEU A 315 -27.14 -13.89 -23.78
CA LEU A 315 -25.82 -13.35 -24.11
C LEU A 315 -26.00 -11.86 -24.42
N VAL A 316 -25.43 -11.02 -23.56
CA VAL A 316 -25.64 -9.58 -23.56
C VAL A 316 -24.37 -8.88 -24.06
N PRO A 317 -24.43 -8.23 -25.25
CA PRO A 317 -23.26 -7.55 -25.80
C PRO A 317 -22.88 -6.26 -25.04
N TRP A 318 -21.67 -5.80 -25.29
CA TRP A 318 -21.17 -4.48 -24.89
C TRP A 318 -21.43 -4.15 -23.42
N SER A 319 -21.11 -5.11 -22.52
CA SER A 319 -21.43 -5.04 -21.10
C SER A 319 -20.30 -4.44 -20.28
N VAL A 320 -20.60 -3.38 -19.51
CA VAL A 320 -19.69 -2.64 -18.62
C VAL A 320 -20.23 -2.76 -17.20
N ARG A 321 -19.55 -3.56 -16.36
CA ARG A 321 -19.97 -3.88 -14.98
C ARG A 321 -19.62 -2.79 -14.01
N PHE A 322 -20.52 -2.48 -13.06
CA PHE A 322 -20.26 -1.49 -12.00
C PHE A 322 -20.63 -1.97 -10.59
N THR A 323 -21.32 -3.10 -10.43
CA THR A 323 -21.58 -3.72 -9.12
C THR A 323 -21.11 -5.16 -9.06
N PHE A 324 -20.77 -5.66 -7.87
CA PHE A 324 -20.46 -7.07 -7.68
C PHE A 324 -21.70 -7.96 -7.80
N SER A 325 -22.90 -7.43 -7.53
CA SER A 325 -24.16 -8.16 -7.74
C SER A 325 -24.51 -8.39 -9.18
N GLY A 326 -23.91 -7.64 -10.12
CA GLY A 326 -24.09 -7.87 -11.56
C GLY A 326 -24.96 -6.82 -12.23
N ASP A 327 -24.86 -5.55 -11.82
CA ASP A 327 -25.45 -4.45 -12.59
C ASP A 327 -24.44 -3.93 -13.62
N TYR A 328 -24.91 -3.74 -14.85
CA TYR A 328 -24.12 -3.34 -16.02
C TYR A 328 -24.77 -2.19 -16.77
N TYR A 329 -23.96 -1.38 -17.45
CA TYR A 329 -24.36 -0.70 -18.68
C TYR A 329 -24.18 -1.69 -19.82
N HIS A 330 -25.19 -1.89 -20.67
CA HIS A 330 -25.11 -2.90 -21.74
C HIS A 330 -26.06 -2.62 -22.91
N ASP A 331 -25.82 -3.29 -24.02
CA ASP A 331 -26.75 -3.34 -25.14
C ASP A 331 -28.03 -4.04 -24.70
N ALA A 332 -29.16 -3.35 -24.95
CA ALA A 332 -30.49 -3.88 -24.72
C ALA A 332 -31.40 -3.53 -25.92
N TYR A 333 -31.08 -4.12 -27.09
CA TYR A 333 -31.85 -3.94 -28.33
C TYR A 333 -33.33 -4.30 -28.16
N TRP A 334 -33.66 -5.15 -27.20
CA TRP A 334 -35.01 -5.61 -26.89
C TRP A 334 -35.86 -4.59 -26.11
N SER A 335 -35.28 -3.53 -25.61
CA SER A 335 -35.97 -2.48 -24.84
C SER A 335 -35.71 -1.06 -25.33
N THR A 336 -35.38 -0.91 -26.62
CA THR A 336 -35.12 0.42 -27.22
C THR A 336 -36.35 1.32 -27.25
N GLY A 337 -37.56 0.73 -27.23
CA GLY A 337 -38.81 1.47 -27.14
C GLY A 337 -39.12 2.11 -25.81
N GLU A 338 -38.59 1.54 -24.73
CA GLU A 338 -38.76 2.00 -23.34
C GLU A 338 -37.64 2.97 -22.93
N GLN A 339 -36.48 2.94 -23.60
CA GLN A 339 -35.34 3.82 -23.30
C GLN A 339 -35.73 5.29 -23.48
N GLY A 340 -35.53 6.07 -22.43
CA GLY A 340 -35.96 7.47 -22.36
C GLY A 340 -37.35 7.70 -21.79
N PHE A 341 -38.11 6.63 -21.49
CA PHE A 341 -39.52 6.72 -21.08
C PHE A 341 -39.87 5.86 -19.87
N GLU A 342 -39.34 4.63 -19.76
CA GLU A 342 -39.74 3.66 -18.74
C GLU A 342 -38.55 2.79 -18.28
N ASN A 343 -38.58 2.39 -17.02
CA ASN A 343 -37.60 1.48 -16.42
C ASN A 343 -38.14 0.04 -16.43
N VAL A 344 -37.49 -0.84 -17.18
CA VAL A 344 -37.95 -2.23 -17.41
C VAL A 344 -36.91 -3.30 -17.15
N SER A 345 -35.67 -2.93 -16.78
CA SER A 345 -34.59 -3.88 -16.50
C SER A 345 -34.72 -4.53 -15.12
N HIS A 346 -33.78 -5.43 -14.80
CA HIS A 346 -33.65 -6.08 -13.50
C HIS A 346 -32.52 -5.46 -12.64
N GLY A 347 -32.15 -4.20 -12.90
CA GLY A 347 -31.11 -3.46 -12.21
C GLY A 347 -30.07 -2.82 -13.14
N CYS A 348 -29.85 -3.40 -14.31
CA CYS A 348 -28.91 -2.87 -15.29
C CYS A 348 -29.39 -1.54 -15.92
N VAL A 349 -28.45 -0.82 -16.50
CA VAL A 349 -28.70 0.37 -17.32
C VAL A 349 -28.69 -0.04 -18.79
N ASN A 350 -29.89 -0.16 -19.37
CA ASN A 350 -30.11 -0.55 -20.76
C ASN A 350 -29.79 0.62 -21.68
N LEU A 351 -28.98 0.37 -22.70
CA LEU A 351 -28.64 1.30 -23.80
C LEU A 351 -29.07 0.74 -25.15
N ALA A 352 -29.26 1.61 -26.13
CA ALA A 352 -29.36 1.22 -27.50
C ALA A 352 -28.02 0.62 -28.01
N PRO A 353 -28.04 -0.30 -29.02
CA PRO A 353 -26.83 -1.01 -29.44
C PRO A 353 -25.62 -0.12 -29.74
N ALA A 354 -25.82 0.95 -30.52
CA ALA A 354 -24.74 1.87 -30.89
C ALA A 354 -24.18 2.68 -29.68
N ASP A 355 -25.06 3.04 -28.74
CA ASP A 355 -24.68 3.77 -27.53
C ASP A 355 -23.90 2.86 -26.57
N ALA A 356 -24.35 1.59 -26.45
CA ALA A 356 -23.67 0.59 -25.63
C ALA A 356 -22.27 0.25 -26.16
N GLU A 357 -22.15 0.04 -27.50
CA GLU A 357 -20.85 -0.18 -28.13
C GLU A 357 -19.91 1.02 -27.93
N THR A 358 -20.45 2.24 -28.11
CA THR A 358 -19.66 3.48 -27.88
C THR A 358 -19.20 3.57 -26.46
N TYR A 359 -20.08 3.33 -25.47
CA TYR A 359 -19.71 3.38 -24.05
C TYR A 359 -18.71 2.28 -23.69
N TYR A 360 -18.91 1.06 -24.17
CA TYR A 360 -17.98 -0.06 -23.96
C TYR A 360 -16.57 0.26 -24.46
N ASN A 361 -16.45 0.89 -25.62
CA ASN A 361 -15.16 1.24 -26.21
C ASN A 361 -14.46 2.39 -25.44
N LEU A 362 -15.21 3.28 -24.80
CA LEU A 362 -14.70 4.39 -23.98
C LEU A 362 -14.29 3.94 -22.58
N ALA A 363 -15.13 3.13 -21.93
CA ALA A 363 -15.00 2.79 -20.52
C ALA A 363 -13.76 1.93 -20.23
N VAL A 364 -13.10 2.22 -19.12
CA VAL A 364 -12.02 1.40 -18.55
C VAL A 364 -12.27 1.17 -17.05
N PRO A 365 -11.71 0.10 -16.44
CA PRO A 365 -11.82 -0.10 -15.00
C PRO A 365 -11.38 1.15 -14.25
N GLY A 366 -12.18 1.57 -13.24
CA GLY A 366 -11.93 2.78 -12.48
C GLY A 366 -12.59 4.05 -13.03
N ASP A 367 -13.29 3.99 -14.16
CA ASP A 367 -14.11 5.13 -14.63
C ASP A 367 -15.32 5.34 -13.71
N PRO A 368 -15.59 6.59 -13.26
CA PRO A 368 -16.70 6.89 -12.39
C PRO A 368 -18.06 6.73 -13.04
N ILE A 369 -18.98 6.10 -12.33
CA ILE A 369 -20.39 5.93 -12.68
C ILE A 369 -21.23 6.43 -11.51
N THR A 370 -22.05 7.46 -11.72
CA THR A 370 -23.03 7.92 -10.74
C THR A 370 -24.44 7.52 -11.21
N ILE A 371 -25.17 6.84 -10.34
CA ILE A 371 -26.59 6.54 -10.50
C ILE A 371 -27.36 7.38 -9.51
N GLY A 372 -28.40 8.07 -9.94
CA GLY A 372 -29.28 8.86 -9.10
C GLY A 372 -30.73 8.78 -9.51
N GLY A 373 -31.63 9.09 -8.55
CA GLY A 373 -33.06 9.10 -8.76
C GLY A 373 -33.77 7.76 -8.53
N SER A 374 -33.04 6.74 -8.05
CA SER A 374 -33.63 5.45 -7.68
C SER A 374 -34.14 5.48 -6.22
N PRO A 375 -35.22 4.75 -5.90
CA PRO A 375 -35.65 4.57 -4.51
C PRO A 375 -34.74 3.61 -3.73
N ARG A 376 -33.87 2.84 -4.40
CA ARG A 376 -32.95 1.88 -3.80
C ARG A 376 -31.55 2.49 -3.64
N GLY A 377 -31.06 2.61 -2.40
CA GLY A 377 -29.66 3.00 -2.13
C GLY A 377 -28.67 1.89 -2.46
N GLY A 378 -27.44 2.28 -2.83
CA GLY A 378 -26.35 1.36 -3.02
C GLY A 378 -25.76 0.84 -1.70
N ALA A 379 -25.13 -0.35 -1.73
CA ALA A 379 -24.44 -0.96 -0.61
C ALA A 379 -22.93 -0.76 -0.75
N TRP A 380 -22.25 -0.48 0.39
CA TRP A 380 -20.82 -0.24 0.45
C TRP A 380 -19.97 -1.38 -0.12
N ASP A 381 -20.37 -2.61 0.10
CA ASP A 381 -19.66 -3.83 -0.28
C ASP A 381 -20.06 -4.36 -1.67
N ASN A 382 -20.87 -3.61 -2.44
CA ASN A 382 -21.36 -4.03 -3.75
C ASN A 382 -20.66 -3.30 -4.92
N GLY A 383 -19.36 -3.37 -4.96
CA GLY A 383 -18.52 -2.77 -6.00
C GLY A 383 -17.32 -2.03 -5.44
N TRP A 384 -16.63 -1.27 -6.28
CA TRP A 384 -15.61 -0.31 -5.83
C TRP A 384 -16.30 1.01 -5.46
N THR A 385 -16.78 1.07 -4.22
CA THR A 385 -17.71 2.10 -3.74
C THR A 385 -17.06 3.15 -2.85
N MET A 386 -15.73 3.29 -2.87
CA MET A 386 -14.99 4.24 -2.02
C MET A 386 -15.45 5.69 -2.19
N TRP A 387 -16.09 5.99 -3.32
CA TRP A 387 -16.65 7.30 -3.62
C TRP A 387 -18.06 7.54 -3.05
N PHE A 388 -18.65 6.54 -2.38
CA PHE A 388 -19.90 6.72 -1.61
C PHE A 388 -19.69 7.62 -0.41
N LEU A 389 -18.50 7.58 0.20
CA LEU A 389 -18.18 8.40 1.35
C LEU A 389 -17.74 9.80 0.91
N PRO A 390 -18.32 10.86 1.44
CA PRO A 390 -17.77 12.20 1.32
C PRO A 390 -16.36 12.24 1.94
N TRP A 391 -15.51 13.13 1.45
CA TRP A 391 -14.11 13.21 1.85
C TRP A 391 -13.89 13.22 3.36
N SER A 392 -14.67 14.02 4.09
CA SER A 392 -14.57 14.14 5.54
C SER A 392 -14.89 12.84 6.30
N GLN A 393 -15.69 11.95 5.73
CA GLN A 393 -15.95 10.63 6.30
C GLN A 393 -14.89 9.61 5.87
N TYR A 394 -14.46 9.67 4.60
CA TYR A 394 -13.41 8.80 4.08
C TYR A 394 -12.11 8.96 4.87
N LEU A 395 -11.73 10.18 5.17
CA LEU A 395 -10.54 10.52 5.94
C LEU A 395 -10.51 9.88 7.35
N LYS A 396 -11.68 9.66 7.97
CA LYS A 396 -11.77 8.97 9.27
C LYS A 396 -11.39 7.49 9.22
N GLY A 397 -11.34 6.90 8.04
CA GLY A 397 -10.90 5.52 7.83
C GLY A 397 -9.39 5.34 7.84
N SER A 398 -8.59 6.41 7.76
CA SER A 398 -7.14 6.36 7.95
C SER A 398 -6.79 6.00 9.39
N ALA A 399 -5.82 5.12 9.59
CA ALA A 399 -5.35 4.74 10.92
C ALA A 399 -4.48 5.83 11.56
N LEU A 400 -3.95 6.73 10.76
CA LEU A 400 -3.18 7.91 11.21
C LEU A 400 -4.07 9.13 11.41
N HIS A 401 -5.30 9.12 10.87
CA HIS A 401 -6.19 10.28 10.77
C HIS A 401 -5.56 11.45 10.03
N GLU A 402 -4.66 11.15 9.09
CA GLU A 402 -3.93 12.11 8.29
C GLU A 402 -4.30 11.99 6.81
N ALA A 403 -4.11 13.08 6.10
CA ALA A 403 -4.13 13.07 4.64
C ALA A 403 -2.71 12.80 4.11
N VAL A 404 -2.62 12.54 2.81
CA VAL A 404 -1.38 12.28 2.11
C VAL A 404 -1.26 13.29 0.97
N GLU A 405 -0.23 14.13 1.00
CA GLU A 405 0.19 14.87 -0.18
C GLU A 405 1.16 14.01 -0.99
N ALA A 406 0.78 13.64 -2.21
CA ALA A 406 1.60 12.85 -3.12
C ALA A 406 1.94 13.66 -4.37
N GLY A 407 3.18 13.51 -4.84
CA GLY A 407 3.72 14.20 -6.01
C GLY A 407 4.96 13.51 -6.58
N PRO A 408 5.69 14.15 -7.51
CA PRO A 408 6.85 13.54 -8.16
C PRO A 408 8.00 13.19 -7.20
N GLY A 409 8.04 13.81 -6.02
CA GLY A 409 9.05 13.56 -4.96
C GLY A 409 8.68 12.46 -3.96
N GLY A 410 7.53 11.80 -4.12
CA GLY A 410 6.97 10.85 -3.15
C GLY A 410 5.76 11.40 -2.42
N SER A 411 5.50 10.91 -1.21
CA SER A 411 4.37 11.36 -0.40
C SER A 411 4.78 11.72 1.03
N THR A 412 4.00 12.63 1.61
CA THR A 412 4.09 13.03 3.03
C THR A 412 2.70 12.97 3.67
N PHE A 413 2.66 12.52 4.92
CA PHE A 413 1.47 12.62 5.74
C PHE A 413 1.33 14.06 6.24
N VAL A 414 0.10 14.59 6.19
CA VAL A 414 -0.21 15.97 6.57
C VAL A 414 -1.46 16.03 7.41
N ASP A 415 -1.47 16.95 8.39
CA ASP A 415 -2.68 17.22 9.18
C ASP A 415 -3.78 17.76 8.25
N PRO A 416 -4.94 17.10 8.17
CA PRO A 416 -6.06 17.56 7.35
C PRO A 416 -6.52 18.98 7.65
N ALA A 417 -6.33 19.46 8.88
CA ALA A 417 -6.68 20.82 9.27
C ALA A 417 -5.81 21.90 8.58
N THR A 418 -4.64 21.52 8.08
CA THR A 418 -3.73 22.42 7.35
C THR A 418 -4.04 22.51 5.86
N LEU A 419 -4.86 21.60 5.34
CA LEU A 419 -5.21 21.57 3.93
C LEU A 419 -6.16 22.71 3.55
N PRO A 420 -6.07 23.21 2.31
CA PRO A 420 -7.07 24.13 1.80
C PRO A 420 -8.47 23.56 1.96
N ARG A 421 -9.41 24.37 2.44
CA ARG A 421 -10.81 23.94 2.51
C ARG A 421 -11.25 23.50 1.13
N ASP A 422 -12.02 22.42 1.10
CA ASP A 422 -12.61 21.91 -0.13
C ASP A 422 -13.56 22.98 -0.71
N THR A 423 -13.03 23.76 -1.66
CA THR A 423 -13.80 24.76 -2.42
C THR A 423 -14.27 24.19 -3.76
N ALA A 424 -13.71 23.08 -4.17
CA ALA A 424 -14.12 22.36 -5.35
C ALA A 424 -15.21 21.37 -4.95
N LYS A 425 -16.47 21.74 -5.18
CA LYS A 425 -17.50 20.73 -5.42
C LYS A 425 -16.97 19.90 -6.57
N ALA A 426 -16.69 18.60 -6.34
CA ALA A 426 -16.45 17.69 -7.44
C ALA A 426 -17.58 17.91 -8.46
N PRO A 427 -17.28 18.37 -9.68
CA PRO A 427 -18.31 18.99 -10.54
C PRO A 427 -19.49 18.08 -10.90
N LEU A 428 -19.38 16.80 -10.54
CA LEU A 428 -20.34 15.77 -10.91
C LEU A 428 -20.92 14.97 -9.72
N GLN A 429 -20.31 15.02 -8.52
CA GLN A 429 -20.94 14.45 -7.31
C GLN A 429 -22.16 15.28 -6.86
N THR A 430 -22.22 16.56 -7.20
CA THR A 430 -23.36 17.44 -6.89
C THR A 430 -24.46 17.41 -7.94
N ALA A 431 -24.21 16.89 -9.15
CA ALA A 431 -25.25 16.75 -10.14
C ALA A 431 -26.31 15.69 -9.76
N ALA A 432 -25.90 14.64 -9.04
CA ALA A 432 -26.83 13.64 -8.51
C ALA A 432 -27.68 14.17 -7.34
N ALA A 433 -27.12 15.04 -6.50
CA ALA A 433 -27.85 15.63 -5.36
C ALA A 433 -28.79 16.78 -5.77
N ASN A 434 -28.57 17.44 -6.92
CA ASN A 434 -29.37 18.57 -7.39
C ASN A 434 -30.41 18.19 -8.46
N ASN A 435 -30.48 16.92 -8.88
CA ASN A 435 -31.55 16.43 -9.78
C ASN A 435 -32.78 15.88 -9.02
N SER A 436 -32.90 16.18 -7.73
CA SER A 436 -34.11 15.95 -6.94
C SER A 436 -34.99 17.22 -6.87
N VAL A 437 -35.23 17.88 -8.03
CA VAL A 437 -36.30 18.85 -8.23
C VAL A 437 -36.85 18.65 -9.64
#